data_46ce19ebeff5c315ddf8ffe3915c2f8f
#
_entry.id   46ce19ebeff5c315ddf8ffe3915c2f8f
#
_cell.length_a   1.000
_cell.length_b   1.000
_cell.length_c   1.000
_cell.angle_alpha   90.00
_cell.angle_beta   90.00
_cell.angle_gamma   90.00
#
_symmetry.space_group_name_H-M   'P 1'
#
loop_
_entity.id
_entity.type
_entity.pdbx_description
1 polymer ?
#
loop_
_entity_poly.entity_id
_entity_poly.type
_entity_poly.pdbx_seq_one_letter_code
_entity_poly.pdbx_strand_id
1 'polypeptide(L)'
;ETFSQSVALLRKMQINLGTSMSAYEVMWAPYFERVVGHIDNLQSPFDKNFPLYVLIETEGTDQNSDTRRFENTLEHALDSNIIHDAVIAQSEKDRQDFWGIRDGVGEITKALMPYASLDVSMDIANMPKFLEEFDNKLKQSFSNAMNLVFGHLGDNNLHLFVTTHCQEDIDAIYDLGYDLTGKYGGAISAEHGVGALKRKYLHHSRTHEEIDLMSRLKKVLDPKEILNIGRVIPD
;
A
#
# COMPACT_ATOMS: atom_id res chain seq x y z
N GLU A 1 -3.14 10.68 13.13
CA GLU A 1 -4.61 10.61 13.01
C GLU A 1 -5.10 10.83 11.58
N THR A 2 -4.39 11.60 10.79
CA THR A 2 -4.78 11.93 9.42
C THR A 2 -3.71 11.51 8.41
N PHE A 3 -4.12 11.28 7.17
CA PHE A 3 -3.19 11.02 6.07
C PHE A 3 -2.18 12.17 5.89
N SER A 4 -2.61 13.42 6.07
CA SER A 4 -1.72 14.58 5.98
C SER A 4 -0.60 14.54 7.03
N GLN A 5 -0.88 14.04 8.23
CA GLN A 5 0.14 13.84 9.27
C GLN A 5 1.13 12.75 8.90
N SER A 6 0.69 11.63 8.29
CA SER A 6 1.62 10.61 7.81
C SER A 6 2.53 11.13 6.70
N VAL A 7 2.03 11.98 5.80
CA VAL A 7 2.86 12.65 4.78
C VAL A 7 3.84 13.65 5.41
N ALA A 8 3.41 14.41 6.42
CA ALA A 8 4.29 15.33 7.13
C ALA A 8 5.40 14.59 7.87
N LEU A 9 5.07 13.44 8.48
CA LEU A 9 6.05 12.55 9.12
C LEU A 9 7.04 12.00 8.08
N LEU A 10 6.56 11.49 6.95
CA LEU A 10 7.42 11.00 5.86
C LEU A 10 8.46 12.06 5.45
N ARG A 11 8.00 13.29 5.19
CA ARG A 11 8.89 14.40 4.81
C ARG A 11 9.92 14.71 5.90
N LYS A 12 9.49 14.70 7.17
CA LYS A 12 10.39 14.94 8.29
C LYS A 12 11.44 13.84 8.40
N MET A 13 11.06 12.58 8.23
CA MET A 13 11.98 11.45 8.22
C MET A 13 12.95 11.52 7.05
N GLN A 14 12.48 11.79 5.84
CA GLN A 14 13.34 11.96 4.65
C GLN A 14 14.37 13.06 4.83
N ILE A 15 14.00 14.22 5.39
CA ILE A 15 14.90 15.34 5.62
C ILE A 15 15.99 15.00 6.64
N ASN A 16 15.61 14.34 7.75
CA ASN A 16 16.52 14.11 8.87
C ASN A 16 17.34 12.81 8.75
N LEU A 17 16.76 11.77 8.12
CA LEU A 17 17.38 10.44 8.01
C LEU A 17 18.01 10.21 6.63
N GLY A 18 17.49 10.87 5.59
CA GLY A 18 18.01 10.76 4.23
C GLY A 18 17.99 9.31 3.73
N THR A 19 19.12 8.86 3.19
CA THR A 19 19.25 7.51 2.63
C THR A 19 19.34 6.39 3.66
N SER A 20 19.39 6.72 4.95
CA SER A 20 19.35 5.69 6.01
C SER A 20 17.93 5.19 6.30
N MET A 21 16.90 5.87 5.84
CA MET A 21 15.52 5.35 5.92
C MET A 21 15.32 4.23 4.91
N SER A 22 15.21 2.99 5.37
CA SER A 22 15.06 1.78 4.55
C SER A 22 13.59 1.39 4.34
N ALA A 23 12.69 1.77 5.25
CA ALA A 23 11.26 1.51 5.08
C ALA A 23 10.40 2.63 5.67
N TYR A 24 9.25 2.87 5.02
CA TYR A 24 8.17 3.74 5.49
C TYR A 24 6.83 3.16 5.05
N GLU A 25 6.21 2.40 5.95
CA GLU A 25 5.01 1.62 5.71
C GLU A 25 3.83 2.25 6.43
N VAL A 26 2.72 2.41 5.75
CA VAL A 26 1.47 2.96 6.32
C VAL A 26 0.41 1.87 6.36
N MET A 27 -0.28 1.76 7.48
CA MET A 27 -1.37 0.81 7.70
C MET A 27 -2.59 1.56 8.25
N TRP A 28 -3.76 1.38 7.65
CA TRP A 28 -5.01 1.89 8.19
C TRP A 28 -5.51 0.99 9.32
N ALA A 29 -6.26 1.56 10.25
CA ALA A 29 -6.79 0.84 11.41
C ALA A 29 -7.47 -0.49 11.06
N PRO A 30 -8.36 -0.58 10.04
CA PRO A 30 -9.00 -1.85 9.71
C PRO A 30 -8.01 -2.97 9.32
N TYR A 31 -6.90 -2.61 8.63
CA TYR A 31 -5.83 -3.56 8.33
C TYR A 31 -5.09 -3.98 9.60
N PHE A 32 -4.59 -3.00 10.36
CA PHE A 32 -3.81 -3.23 11.56
C PHE A 32 -4.56 -4.08 12.59
N GLU A 33 -5.80 -3.71 12.89
CA GLU A 33 -6.67 -4.42 13.84
C GLU A 33 -6.99 -5.83 13.36
N ARG A 34 -7.18 -6.01 12.05
CA ARG A 34 -7.44 -7.33 11.47
C ARG A 34 -6.24 -8.25 11.62
N VAL A 35 -5.02 -7.77 11.37
CA VAL A 35 -3.79 -8.56 11.51
C VAL A 35 -3.55 -8.94 12.97
N VAL A 36 -3.56 -7.94 13.86
CA VAL A 36 -3.33 -8.16 15.31
C VAL A 36 -4.40 -9.06 15.93
N GLY A 37 -5.65 -8.96 15.49
CA GLY A 37 -6.74 -9.79 15.99
C GLY A 37 -6.81 -11.20 15.39
N HIS A 38 -6.06 -11.48 14.33
CA HIS A 38 -6.13 -12.78 13.63
C HIS A 38 -4.87 -13.64 13.80
N ILE A 39 -3.71 -13.04 13.96
CA ILE A 39 -2.44 -13.75 14.04
C ILE A 39 -2.07 -13.97 15.51
N ASP A 40 -2.04 -15.22 15.91
CA ASP A 40 -1.61 -15.60 17.25
C ASP A 40 -0.18 -15.08 17.53
N ASN A 41 0.04 -14.60 18.76
CA ASN A 41 1.29 -14.04 19.26
C ASN A 41 1.71 -12.67 18.71
N LEU A 42 0.94 -12.03 17.82
CA LEU A 42 1.11 -10.63 17.50
C LEU A 42 0.22 -9.78 18.41
N GLN A 43 0.78 -8.74 18.99
CA GLN A 43 0.06 -7.81 19.86
C GLN A 43 0.32 -6.39 19.39
N SER A 44 -0.68 -5.52 19.57
CA SER A 44 -0.48 -4.10 19.37
C SER A 44 0.62 -3.59 20.31
N PRO A 45 1.62 -2.86 19.80
CA PRO A 45 2.60 -2.20 20.67
C PRO A 45 2.01 -0.97 21.38
N PHE A 46 0.76 -0.60 21.09
CA PHE A 46 0.08 0.57 21.63
C PHE A 46 -1.09 0.17 22.53
N ASP A 47 -1.29 0.93 23.61
CA ASP A 47 -2.43 0.75 24.53
C ASP A 47 -3.75 1.32 23.95
N LYS A 48 -3.66 2.13 22.90
CA LYS A 48 -4.80 2.82 22.26
C LYS A 48 -4.85 2.51 20.78
N ASN A 49 -6.04 2.58 20.20
CA ASN A 49 -6.22 2.47 18.76
C ASN A 49 -6.06 3.84 18.09
N PHE A 50 -5.45 3.85 16.92
CA PHE A 50 -5.23 5.02 16.07
C PHE A 50 -5.81 4.75 14.67
N PRO A 51 -6.26 5.79 13.95
CA PRO A 51 -6.77 5.62 12.58
C PRO A 51 -5.71 5.16 11.58
N LEU A 52 -4.44 5.50 11.84
CA LEU A 52 -3.28 5.19 11.00
C LEU A 52 -2.09 4.79 11.86
N TYR A 53 -1.37 3.79 11.39
CA TYR A 53 -0.11 3.32 11.95
C TYR A 53 0.99 3.43 10.91
N VAL A 54 2.19 3.74 11.34
CA VAL A 54 3.36 3.86 10.46
C VAL A 54 4.50 3.02 11.03
N LEU A 55 5.05 2.12 10.23
CA LEU A 55 6.30 1.43 10.52
C LEU A 55 7.43 2.13 9.77
N ILE A 56 8.48 2.49 10.51
CA ILE A 56 9.67 3.14 9.95
C ILE A 56 10.88 2.31 10.34
N GLU A 57 11.72 2.00 9.36
CA GLU A 57 13.00 1.35 9.60
C GLU A 57 14.13 2.18 9.04
N THR A 58 15.27 2.11 9.70
CA THR A 58 16.50 2.74 9.26
C THR A 58 17.66 1.74 9.28
N GLU A 59 18.51 1.84 8.29
CA GLU A 59 19.77 1.12 8.20
C GLU A 59 20.94 2.12 8.17
N GLY A 60 22.03 1.79 8.82
CA GLY A 60 23.19 2.68 8.88
C GLY A 60 24.45 1.95 9.31
N THR A 61 25.56 2.69 9.31
CA THR A 61 26.89 2.15 9.63
C THR A 61 27.43 2.59 11.00
N ASP A 62 26.77 3.57 11.64
CA ASP A 62 27.11 4.06 12.98
C ASP A 62 25.87 3.98 13.88
N GLN A 63 25.72 2.83 14.54
CA GLN A 63 24.55 2.53 15.35
C GLN A 63 24.22 3.66 16.37
N ASN A 64 25.22 4.18 17.07
CA ASN A 64 24.98 5.19 18.12
C ASN A 64 24.48 6.53 17.54
N SER A 65 25.08 6.97 16.45
CA SER A 65 24.71 8.20 15.76
C SER A 65 23.36 8.08 15.07
N ASP A 66 23.14 6.96 14.39
CA ASP A 66 21.91 6.68 13.63
C ASP A 66 20.73 6.54 14.58
N THR A 67 20.84 5.77 15.68
CA THR A 67 19.80 5.64 16.71
C THR A 67 19.42 7.00 17.29
N ARG A 68 20.43 7.79 17.72
CA ARG A 68 20.15 9.13 18.28
C ARG A 68 19.44 10.05 17.29
N ARG A 69 19.84 10.01 16.03
CA ARG A 69 19.20 10.81 14.97
C ARG A 69 17.77 10.39 14.73
N PHE A 70 17.50 9.09 14.75
CA PHE A 70 16.15 8.52 14.61
C PHE A 70 15.27 8.95 15.79
N GLU A 71 15.72 8.71 17.03
CA GLU A 71 15.01 9.08 18.27
C GLU A 71 14.68 10.57 18.32
N ASN A 72 15.67 11.44 18.10
CA ASN A 72 15.48 12.89 18.06
C ASN A 72 14.44 13.30 17.00
N THR A 73 14.41 12.62 15.86
CA THR A 73 13.44 12.93 14.81
C THR A 73 12.02 12.56 15.22
N LEU A 74 11.85 11.43 15.92
CA LEU A 74 10.56 11.02 16.50
C LEU A 74 10.12 11.95 17.61
N GLU A 75 11.01 12.32 18.55
CA GLU A 75 10.70 13.30 19.62
C GLU A 75 10.20 14.62 19.03
N HIS A 76 10.90 15.16 18.03
CA HIS A 76 10.44 16.38 17.35
C HIS A 76 9.11 16.19 16.61
N ALA A 77 8.78 15.00 16.15
CA ALA A 77 7.48 14.72 15.53
C ALA A 77 6.35 14.67 16.57
N LEU A 78 6.62 14.13 17.77
CA LEU A 78 5.72 14.16 18.91
C LEU A 78 5.48 15.60 19.40
N ASP A 79 6.54 16.36 19.66
CA ASP A 79 6.47 17.76 20.12
C ASP A 79 5.69 18.66 19.15
N SER A 80 5.80 18.37 17.84
CA SER A 80 5.09 19.11 16.79
C SER A 80 3.67 18.62 16.55
N ASN A 81 3.17 17.64 17.32
CA ASN A 81 1.87 16.98 17.10
C ASN A 81 1.68 16.39 15.71
N ILE A 82 2.77 16.00 15.03
CA ILE A 82 2.73 15.26 13.76
C ILE A 82 2.33 13.81 14.03
N ILE A 83 2.79 13.25 15.15
CA ILE A 83 2.38 11.94 15.66
C ILE A 83 1.90 12.06 17.10
N HIS A 84 1.11 11.09 17.57
CA HIS A 84 0.53 11.10 18.91
C HIS A 84 1.19 10.11 19.86
N ASP A 85 1.83 9.08 19.30
CA ASP A 85 2.54 8.04 20.04
C ASP A 85 3.63 7.42 19.14
N ALA A 86 4.64 6.84 19.76
CA ALA A 86 5.72 6.13 19.07
C ALA A 86 6.30 5.07 20.00
N VAL A 87 6.53 3.88 19.46
CA VAL A 87 7.22 2.78 20.13
C VAL A 87 8.44 2.39 19.28
N ILE A 88 9.57 2.27 19.95
CA ILE A 88 10.85 1.89 19.31
C ILE A 88 11.17 0.45 19.73
N ALA A 89 11.45 -0.41 18.74
CA ALA A 89 11.91 -1.78 18.97
C ALA A 89 13.19 -1.79 19.84
N GLN A 90 13.16 -2.49 20.94
CA GLN A 90 14.29 -2.63 21.86
C GLN A 90 15.04 -3.97 21.65
N SER A 91 14.48 -4.85 20.85
CA SER A 91 15.03 -6.16 20.54
C SER A 91 14.72 -6.58 19.11
N GLU A 92 15.46 -7.58 18.61
CA GLU A 92 15.18 -8.18 17.30
C GLU A 92 13.77 -8.83 17.28
N LYS A 93 13.30 -9.31 18.44
CA LYS A 93 11.93 -9.84 18.55
C LYS A 93 10.90 -8.72 18.31
N ASP A 94 11.06 -7.55 18.93
CA ASP A 94 10.13 -6.44 18.74
C ASP A 94 10.11 -6.01 17.27
N ARG A 95 11.29 -5.94 16.65
CA ARG A 95 11.43 -5.64 15.22
C ARG A 95 10.67 -6.65 14.36
N GLN A 96 10.83 -7.95 14.62
CA GLN A 96 10.12 -9.02 13.93
C GLN A 96 8.61 -8.95 14.17
N ASP A 97 8.17 -8.64 15.37
CA ASP A 97 6.75 -8.50 15.69
C ASP A 97 6.14 -7.31 14.93
N PHE A 98 6.83 -6.17 14.84
CA PHE A 98 6.36 -5.01 14.07
C PHE A 98 6.26 -5.30 12.58
N TRP A 99 7.29 -5.95 12.00
CA TRP A 99 7.24 -6.41 10.62
C TRP A 99 6.18 -7.50 10.42
N GLY A 100 5.99 -8.39 11.41
CA GLY A 100 4.93 -9.37 11.38
C GLY A 100 3.52 -8.75 11.28
N ILE A 101 3.29 -7.61 11.92
CA ILE A 101 2.04 -6.85 11.76
C ILE A 101 1.93 -6.32 10.32
N ARG A 102 2.99 -5.71 9.79
CA ARG A 102 2.99 -5.16 8.43
C ARG A 102 2.83 -6.24 7.36
N ASP A 103 3.49 -7.38 7.52
CA ASP A 103 3.51 -8.47 6.54
C ASP A 103 2.38 -9.49 6.74
N GLY A 104 1.56 -9.30 7.77
CA GLY A 104 0.48 -10.22 8.13
C GLY A 104 -0.62 -10.41 7.08
N VAL A 105 -0.60 -9.66 5.96
CA VAL A 105 -1.59 -9.78 4.88
C VAL A 105 -1.70 -11.21 4.35
N GLY A 106 -0.58 -11.95 4.23
CA GLY A 106 -0.58 -13.32 3.74
C GLY A 106 -1.38 -14.29 4.60
N GLU A 107 -1.41 -14.05 5.91
CA GLU A 107 -2.15 -14.90 6.85
C GLU A 107 -3.66 -14.55 6.85
N ILE A 108 -3.99 -13.26 6.84
CA ILE A 108 -5.40 -12.84 6.88
C ILE A 108 -6.14 -13.04 5.55
N THR A 109 -5.44 -13.07 4.42
CA THR A 109 -6.07 -13.20 3.09
C THR A 109 -6.83 -14.51 2.90
N LYS A 110 -6.40 -15.60 3.55
CA LYS A 110 -7.14 -16.88 3.53
C LYS A 110 -8.56 -16.74 4.10
N ALA A 111 -8.71 -15.93 5.15
CA ALA A 111 -10.01 -15.66 5.77
C ALA A 111 -10.85 -14.60 5.02
N LEU A 112 -10.23 -13.89 4.07
CA LEU A 112 -10.90 -12.86 3.27
C LEU A 112 -11.44 -13.39 1.94
N MET A 113 -11.08 -14.59 1.53
CA MET A 113 -11.47 -15.12 0.22
C MET A 113 -13.00 -15.23 0.05
N PRO A 114 -13.54 -14.91 -1.15
CA PRO A 114 -12.85 -14.27 -2.26
C PRO A 114 -12.57 -12.78 -2.00
N TYR A 115 -11.50 -12.24 -2.57
CA TYR A 115 -11.14 -10.82 -2.43
C TYR A 115 -10.54 -10.27 -3.73
N ALA A 116 -10.68 -8.96 -3.94
CA ALA A 116 -9.91 -8.21 -4.92
C ALA A 116 -8.66 -7.62 -4.26
N SER A 117 -7.52 -7.73 -4.94
CA SER A 117 -6.24 -7.14 -4.51
C SER A 117 -5.81 -6.10 -5.53
N LEU A 118 -5.88 -4.83 -5.13
CA LEU A 118 -5.41 -3.71 -5.93
C LEU A 118 -4.03 -3.27 -5.42
N ASP A 119 -3.12 -3.11 -6.35
CA ASP A 119 -1.76 -2.62 -6.16
C ASP A 119 -1.61 -1.40 -7.06
N VAL A 120 -1.87 -0.22 -6.51
CA VAL A 120 -1.99 1.02 -7.28
C VAL A 120 -1.00 2.07 -6.80
N SER A 121 -0.56 2.94 -7.71
CA SER A 121 0.23 4.11 -7.35
C SER A 121 -0.38 5.37 -7.94
N MET A 122 -0.18 6.49 -7.27
CA MET A 122 -0.59 7.81 -7.75
C MET A 122 0.16 8.90 -6.99
N ASP A 123 0.05 10.14 -7.46
CA ASP A 123 0.55 11.27 -6.69
C ASP A 123 -0.02 11.23 -5.26
N ILE A 124 0.85 11.35 -4.27
CA ILE A 124 0.49 11.30 -2.85
C ILE A 124 -0.58 12.32 -2.48
N ALA A 125 -0.65 13.44 -3.18
CA ALA A 125 -1.67 14.48 -2.98
C ALA A 125 -3.08 14.03 -3.41
N ASN A 126 -3.17 13.04 -4.30
CA ASN A 126 -4.44 12.49 -4.80
C ASN A 126 -4.95 11.32 -3.95
N MET A 127 -4.08 10.67 -3.19
CA MET A 127 -4.44 9.47 -2.40
C MET A 127 -5.62 9.67 -1.45
N PRO A 128 -5.72 10.77 -0.67
CA PRO A 128 -6.85 10.96 0.24
C PRO A 128 -8.19 11.02 -0.50
N LYS A 129 -8.24 11.73 -1.62
CA LYS A 129 -9.46 11.84 -2.44
C LYS A 129 -9.82 10.51 -3.11
N PHE A 130 -8.82 9.81 -3.61
CA PHE A 130 -9.00 8.48 -4.18
C PHE A 130 -9.60 7.51 -3.15
N LEU A 131 -9.00 7.43 -1.95
CA LEU A 131 -9.47 6.53 -0.89
C LEU A 131 -10.89 6.89 -0.41
N GLU A 132 -11.16 8.18 -0.21
CA GLU A 132 -12.49 8.65 0.19
C GLU A 132 -13.56 8.31 -0.87
N GLU A 133 -13.28 8.59 -2.15
CA GLU A 133 -14.23 8.30 -3.23
C GLU A 133 -14.39 6.78 -3.43
N PHE A 134 -13.30 6.02 -3.32
CA PHE A 134 -13.33 4.57 -3.42
C PHE A 134 -14.19 3.96 -2.31
N ASP A 135 -13.95 4.33 -1.05
CA ASP A 135 -14.71 3.83 0.10
C ASP A 135 -16.20 4.21 0.02
N ASN A 136 -16.50 5.43 -0.42
CA ASN A 136 -17.89 5.88 -0.57
C ASN A 136 -18.63 5.08 -1.65
N LYS A 137 -18.03 4.88 -2.81
CA LYS A 137 -18.62 4.10 -3.90
C LYS A 137 -18.71 2.61 -3.55
N LEU A 138 -17.69 2.09 -2.88
CA LEU A 138 -17.69 0.70 -2.42
C LEU A 138 -18.86 0.44 -1.47
N LYS A 139 -19.06 1.30 -0.47
CA LYS A 139 -20.18 1.18 0.48
C LYS A 139 -21.55 1.36 -0.16
N GLN A 140 -21.66 2.21 -1.20
CA GLN A 140 -22.91 2.39 -1.95
C GLN A 140 -23.26 1.14 -2.78
N SER A 141 -22.27 0.48 -3.36
CA SER A 141 -22.48 -0.68 -4.21
C SER A 141 -22.55 -1.99 -3.43
N PHE A 142 -21.81 -2.08 -2.32
CA PHE A 142 -21.63 -3.32 -1.55
C PHE A 142 -21.70 -3.01 -0.05
N SER A 143 -22.86 -3.20 0.55
CA SER A 143 -23.14 -2.83 1.95
C SER A 143 -22.29 -3.61 2.99
N ASN A 144 -21.77 -4.77 2.61
CA ASN A 144 -20.96 -5.67 3.44
C ASN A 144 -19.46 -5.63 3.06
N ALA A 145 -19.04 -4.71 2.20
CA ALA A 145 -17.66 -4.64 1.77
C ALA A 145 -16.71 -4.27 2.92
N MET A 146 -15.63 -5.02 3.02
CA MET A 146 -14.48 -4.74 3.88
C MET A 146 -13.31 -4.30 3.00
N ASN A 147 -12.71 -3.15 3.30
CA ASN A 147 -11.52 -2.64 2.63
C ASN A 147 -10.37 -2.53 3.62
N LEU A 148 -9.31 -3.30 3.38
CA LEU A 148 -8.07 -3.27 4.18
C LEU A 148 -6.99 -2.57 3.38
N VAL A 149 -6.51 -1.43 3.89
CA VAL A 149 -5.57 -0.56 3.18
C VAL A 149 -4.24 -0.49 3.94
N PHE A 150 -3.16 -0.65 3.20
CA PHE A 150 -1.80 -0.41 3.64
C PHE A 150 -0.93 -0.05 2.44
N GLY A 151 0.32 0.35 2.65
CA GLY A 151 1.19 0.62 1.50
C GLY A 151 2.52 1.27 1.82
N HIS A 152 3.33 1.37 0.79
CA HIS A 152 4.66 1.98 0.76
C HIS A 152 4.53 3.46 0.39
N LEU A 153 4.24 4.30 1.40
CA LEU A 153 3.95 5.71 1.11
C LEU A 153 5.15 6.46 0.52
N GLY A 154 6.37 5.99 0.83
CA GLY A 154 7.60 6.52 0.25
C GLY A 154 7.68 6.36 -1.27
N ASP A 155 7.03 5.34 -1.82
CA ASP A 155 7.01 4.99 -3.25
C ASP A 155 5.66 5.33 -3.92
N ASN A 156 4.81 6.06 -3.22
CA ASN A 156 3.47 6.41 -3.70
C ASN A 156 2.59 5.19 -4.02
N ASN A 157 2.79 4.06 -3.34
CA ASN A 157 2.08 2.81 -3.55
C ASN A 157 1.06 2.54 -2.45
N LEU A 158 -0.12 2.07 -2.86
CA LEU A 158 -1.21 1.61 -1.99
C LEU A 158 -1.64 0.20 -2.39
N HIS A 159 -1.81 -0.63 -1.37
CA HIS A 159 -2.46 -1.93 -1.48
C HIS A 159 -3.85 -1.87 -0.85
N LEU A 160 -4.87 -2.29 -1.59
CA LEU A 160 -6.24 -2.39 -1.11
C LEU A 160 -6.70 -3.85 -1.27
N PHE A 161 -7.06 -4.47 -0.16
CA PHE A 161 -7.66 -5.81 -0.13
C PHE A 161 -9.14 -5.67 0.19
N VAL A 162 -9.98 -5.94 -0.79
CA VAL A 162 -11.43 -5.71 -0.70
C VAL A 162 -12.16 -7.03 -0.83
N THR A 163 -13.05 -7.32 0.13
CA THR A 163 -13.94 -8.48 0.06
C THR A 163 -15.37 -8.11 0.43
N THR A 164 -16.30 -8.78 -0.21
CA THR A 164 -17.71 -8.88 0.18
C THR A 164 -18.07 -10.31 0.58
N HIS A 165 -17.08 -11.22 0.55
CA HIS A 165 -17.24 -12.67 0.64
C HIS A 165 -18.11 -13.26 -0.50
N CYS A 166 -18.30 -12.54 -1.60
CA CYS A 166 -19.08 -12.93 -2.78
C CYS A 166 -18.17 -12.90 -4.02
N GLN A 167 -18.07 -14.02 -4.73
CA GLN A 167 -17.20 -14.13 -5.91
C GLN A 167 -17.68 -13.26 -7.08
N GLU A 168 -18.98 -13.09 -7.19
CA GLU A 168 -19.63 -12.31 -8.26
C GLU A 168 -19.31 -10.82 -8.18
N ASP A 169 -18.93 -10.30 -7.00
CA ASP A 169 -18.65 -8.89 -6.80
C ASP A 169 -17.20 -8.52 -7.20
N ILE A 170 -16.30 -9.51 -7.29
CA ILE A 170 -14.86 -9.26 -7.42
C ILE A 170 -14.50 -8.48 -8.69
N ASP A 171 -15.09 -8.81 -9.83
CA ASP A 171 -14.83 -8.09 -11.08
C ASP A 171 -15.31 -6.63 -10.99
N ALA A 172 -16.49 -6.38 -10.41
CA ALA A 172 -17.02 -5.03 -10.24
C ALA A 172 -16.16 -4.18 -9.25
N ILE A 173 -15.55 -4.82 -8.24
CA ILE A 173 -14.61 -4.15 -7.33
C ILE A 173 -13.33 -3.77 -8.07
N TYR A 174 -12.79 -4.66 -8.93
CA TYR A 174 -11.65 -4.32 -9.78
C TYR A 174 -11.97 -3.19 -10.76
N ASP A 175 -13.12 -3.25 -11.42
CA ASP A 175 -13.57 -2.20 -12.35
C ASP A 175 -13.63 -0.84 -11.62
N LEU A 176 -14.28 -0.78 -10.47
CA LEU A 176 -14.35 0.43 -9.63
C LEU A 176 -12.96 0.95 -9.25
N GLY A 177 -12.07 0.07 -8.77
CA GLY A 177 -10.75 0.45 -8.30
C GLY A 177 -9.87 0.99 -9.41
N TYR A 178 -9.86 0.35 -10.57
CA TYR A 178 -9.00 0.78 -11.69
C TYR A 178 -9.59 1.99 -12.44
N ASP A 179 -10.91 2.12 -12.56
CA ASP A 179 -11.56 3.34 -13.05
C ASP A 179 -11.13 4.57 -12.23
N LEU A 180 -11.20 4.45 -10.90
CA LEU A 180 -10.77 5.54 -10.02
C LEU A 180 -9.27 5.77 -10.07
N THR A 181 -8.46 4.71 -10.17
CA THR A 181 -7.01 4.85 -10.35
C THR A 181 -6.69 5.68 -11.59
N GLY A 182 -7.32 5.37 -12.73
CA GLY A 182 -7.18 6.16 -13.95
C GLY A 182 -7.69 7.60 -13.79
N LYS A 183 -8.84 7.80 -13.14
CA LYS A 183 -9.38 9.14 -12.85
C LYS A 183 -8.42 10.03 -12.06
N TYR A 184 -7.67 9.45 -11.12
CA TYR A 184 -6.67 10.17 -10.32
C TYR A 184 -5.26 10.17 -10.91
N GLY A 185 -5.11 9.75 -12.19
CA GLY A 185 -3.83 9.76 -12.91
C GLY A 185 -2.82 8.74 -12.38
N GLY A 186 -3.33 7.66 -11.79
CA GLY A 186 -2.52 6.63 -11.17
C GLY A 186 -2.12 5.49 -12.12
N ALA A 187 -1.28 4.58 -11.64
CA ALA A 187 -0.93 3.33 -12.29
C ALA A 187 -1.68 2.15 -11.65
N ILE A 188 -2.25 1.28 -12.48
CA ILE A 188 -2.99 0.09 -12.04
C ILE A 188 -2.10 -1.03 -11.49
N SER A 189 -0.81 -0.88 -11.60
CA SER A 189 0.17 -1.78 -11.00
C SER A 189 1.42 -1.00 -10.64
N ALA A 190 1.68 -0.87 -9.35
CA ALA A 190 2.88 -0.25 -8.82
C ALA A 190 4.06 -1.23 -8.84
N GLU A 191 3.86 -2.44 -8.30
CA GLU A 191 4.90 -3.44 -8.07
C GLU A 191 4.64 -4.78 -8.74
N HIS A 192 3.38 -5.29 -8.67
CA HIS A 192 3.06 -6.68 -9.00
C HIS A 192 3.07 -7.00 -10.50
N GLY A 193 3.13 -5.97 -11.34
CA GLY A 193 3.02 -6.11 -12.80
C GLY A 193 1.58 -6.31 -13.28
N VAL A 194 1.37 -6.08 -14.57
CA VAL A 194 0.04 -6.15 -15.21
C VAL A 194 -0.44 -7.59 -15.34
N GLY A 195 0.45 -8.50 -15.74
CA GLY A 195 0.13 -9.92 -15.91
C GLY A 195 -1.03 -10.17 -16.87
N ALA A 196 -1.82 -11.20 -16.58
CA ALA A 196 -3.05 -11.53 -17.32
C ALA A 196 -4.27 -10.83 -16.72
N LEU A 197 -4.32 -10.67 -15.39
CA LEU A 197 -5.48 -10.15 -14.66
C LEU A 197 -5.73 -8.68 -14.98
N LYS A 198 -4.68 -7.86 -14.95
CA LYS A 198 -4.78 -6.40 -15.08
C LYS A 198 -4.73 -5.92 -16.53
N ARG A 199 -4.45 -6.80 -17.52
CA ARG A 199 -4.24 -6.37 -18.92
C ARG A 199 -5.45 -5.65 -19.53
N LYS A 200 -6.67 -6.05 -19.17
CA LYS A 200 -7.91 -5.39 -19.64
C LYS A 200 -8.06 -3.95 -19.12
N TYR A 201 -7.35 -3.61 -18.06
CA TYR A 201 -7.36 -2.30 -17.40
C TYR A 201 -6.17 -1.41 -17.80
N LEU A 202 -5.28 -1.87 -18.67
CA LEU A 202 -4.04 -1.14 -18.99
C LEU A 202 -4.31 0.28 -19.53
N HIS A 203 -5.43 0.47 -20.20
CA HIS A 203 -5.89 1.75 -20.74
C HIS A 203 -6.17 2.83 -19.67
N HIS A 204 -6.31 2.48 -18.38
CA HIS A 204 -6.41 3.45 -17.30
C HIS A 204 -5.06 4.09 -16.92
N SER A 205 -3.95 3.43 -17.28
CA SER A 205 -2.59 3.88 -16.92
C SER A 205 -1.72 4.20 -18.13
N ARG A 206 -2.15 3.86 -19.34
CA ARG A 206 -1.39 4.06 -20.58
C ARG A 206 -2.29 4.58 -21.67
N THR A 207 -1.75 5.49 -22.47
CA THR A 207 -2.45 5.98 -23.65
C THR A 207 -2.53 4.91 -24.73
N HIS A 208 -3.39 5.12 -25.71
CA HIS A 208 -3.52 4.22 -26.84
C HIS A 208 -2.20 4.10 -27.63
N GLU A 209 -1.48 5.22 -27.80
CA GLU A 209 -0.19 5.29 -28.49
C GLU A 209 0.90 4.52 -27.73
N GLU A 210 0.90 4.58 -26.39
CA GLU A 210 1.84 3.80 -25.58
C GLU A 210 1.56 2.30 -25.71
N ILE A 211 0.29 1.89 -25.67
CA ILE A 211 -0.11 0.48 -25.82
C ILE A 211 0.25 -0.03 -27.24
N ASP A 212 0.04 0.79 -28.27
CA ASP A 212 0.46 0.44 -29.64
C ASP A 212 1.99 0.28 -29.74
N LEU A 213 2.76 1.20 -29.13
CA LEU A 213 4.21 1.08 -29.06
C LEU A 213 4.65 -0.19 -28.36
N MET A 214 4.04 -0.52 -27.19
CA MET A 214 4.30 -1.76 -26.46
C MET A 214 4.04 -2.99 -27.35
N SER A 215 2.95 -2.99 -28.10
CA SER A 215 2.58 -4.07 -29.02
C SER A 215 3.61 -4.24 -30.16
N ARG A 216 4.07 -3.12 -30.73
CA ARG A 216 5.12 -3.15 -31.77
C ARG A 216 6.44 -3.68 -31.23
N LEU A 217 6.86 -3.24 -30.05
CA LEU A 217 8.07 -3.75 -29.39
C LEU A 217 7.96 -5.25 -29.12
N LYS A 218 6.81 -5.72 -28.61
CA LYS A 218 6.54 -7.14 -28.40
C LYS A 218 6.71 -7.93 -29.67
N LYS A 219 6.12 -7.50 -30.79
CA LYS A 219 6.20 -8.19 -32.11
C LYS A 219 7.63 -8.25 -32.66
N VAL A 220 8.44 -7.21 -32.41
CA VAL A 220 9.84 -7.17 -32.84
C VAL A 220 10.69 -8.15 -32.03
N LEU A 221 10.49 -8.17 -30.70
CA LEU A 221 11.30 -8.99 -29.79
C LEU A 221 10.84 -10.46 -29.73
N ASP A 222 9.56 -10.71 -29.97
CA ASP A 222 8.95 -12.04 -29.95
C ASP A 222 8.04 -12.25 -31.17
N PRO A 223 8.63 -12.33 -32.39
CA PRO A 223 7.85 -12.44 -33.62
C PRO A 223 7.07 -13.75 -33.77
N LYS A 224 7.38 -14.76 -32.94
CA LYS A 224 6.67 -16.03 -32.89
C LYS A 224 5.59 -16.08 -31.82
N GLU A 225 5.48 -15.00 -31.00
CA GLU A 225 4.50 -14.87 -29.93
C GLU A 225 4.49 -16.05 -28.91
N ILE A 226 5.70 -16.54 -28.57
CA ILE A 226 5.87 -17.67 -27.64
C ILE A 226 6.15 -17.28 -26.21
N LEU A 227 6.46 -16.00 -25.95
CA LEU A 227 6.78 -15.49 -24.62
C LEU A 227 5.57 -14.80 -23.99
N ASN A 228 5.17 -15.24 -22.79
CA ASN A 228 4.10 -14.60 -22.00
C ASN A 228 2.82 -14.30 -22.82
N ILE A 229 2.33 -15.29 -23.55
CA ILE A 229 1.13 -15.17 -24.40
C ILE A 229 -0.07 -14.69 -23.57
N GLY A 230 -0.78 -13.67 -24.07
CA GLY A 230 -1.97 -13.13 -23.41
C GLY A 230 -1.70 -12.42 -22.10
N ARG A 231 -0.50 -11.88 -21.90
CA ARG A 231 -0.11 -11.12 -20.71
C ARG A 231 0.30 -9.70 -21.06
N VAL A 232 0.13 -8.78 -20.14
CA VAL A 232 0.52 -7.36 -20.16
C VAL A 232 -0.28 -6.54 -21.15
N ILE A 233 -0.19 -6.85 -22.46
CA ILE A 233 -0.81 -6.08 -23.54
C ILE A 233 -2.22 -6.62 -23.81
N PRO A 234 -3.27 -5.77 -23.85
CA PRO A 234 -4.60 -6.20 -24.26
C PRO A 234 -4.62 -6.66 -25.71
N ASP A 235 -5.62 -7.48 -26.06
CA ASP A 235 -5.84 -8.00 -27.42
C ASP A 235 -6.23 -6.86 -28.36
#